data_17644902ad4f19180444560837e06a13
#
_entry.id   17644902ad4f19180444560837e06a13
#
_cell.length_a   1.000
_cell.length_b   1.000
_cell.length_c   1.000
_cell.angle_alpha   90.00
_cell.angle_beta   90.00
_cell.angle_gamma   90.00
#
_symmetry.space_group_name_H-M   'P 1'
#
loop_
_entity.id
_entity.type
_entity.pdbx_description
1 polymer ?
#
loop_
_entity_poly.entity_id
_entity_poly.type
_entity_poly.pdbx_seq_one_letter_code
_entity_poly.pdbx_strand_id
1 'polypeptide(L)'
;MAKLDGLETVLDFLKGLQPKIAAQIAKKVLALNVEPLPHDSKQLKGYPGFYLVNSGEYRIIYRFQPDEDLVEVVLVGKRNDDEVYQQLKQLLD
;
A
#
# COMPACT_ATOMS: atom_id res chain seq x y z
N MET A 1 -2.45 -18.10 -0.12
CA MET A 1 -2.49 -16.70 -0.60
C MET A 1 -3.27 -15.84 0.37
N ALA A 2 -2.77 -14.65 0.65
CA ALA A 2 -3.48 -13.73 1.52
C ALA A 2 -4.73 -13.18 0.83
N LYS A 3 -5.73 -12.80 1.62
CA LYS A 3 -6.85 -12.01 1.10
C LYS A 3 -6.36 -10.59 0.86
N LEU A 4 -6.89 -9.94 -0.16
CA LEU A 4 -6.50 -8.58 -0.53
C LEU A 4 -7.71 -7.65 -0.41
N ASP A 5 -7.58 -6.62 0.41
CA ASP A 5 -8.63 -5.64 0.65
C ASP A 5 -8.10 -4.24 0.35
N GLY A 6 -8.99 -3.24 0.32
CA GLY A 6 -8.62 -1.87 0.00
C GLY A 6 -8.45 -1.59 -1.49
N LEU A 7 -8.97 -2.48 -2.35
CA LEU A 7 -8.83 -2.32 -3.80
C LEU A 7 -9.52 -1.06 -4.32
N GLU A 8 -10.60 -0.63 -3.70
CA GLU A 8 -11.27 0.60 -4.09
C GLU A 8 -10.37 1.82 -3.90
N THR A 9 -9.62 1.86 -2.81
CA THR A 9 -8.64 2.91 -2.55
C THR A 9 -7.59 2.95 -3.66
N VAL A 10 -7.08 1.76 -4.03
CA VAL A 10 -6.09 1.65 -5.11
C VAL A 10 -6.68 2.12 -6.44
N LEU A 11 -7.85 1.62 -6.80
CA LEU A 11 -8.49 1.97 -8.08
C LEU A 11 -8.76 3.46 -8.20
N ASP A 12 -9.25 4.08 -7.13
CA ASP A 12 -9.50 5.53 -7.14
C ASP A 12 -8.22 6.31 -7.37
N PHE A 13 -7.13 5.90 -6.74
CA PHE A 13 -5.84 6.56 -6.94
C PHE A 13 -5.33 6.39 -8.37
N LEU A 14 -5.48 5.18 -8.93
CA LEU A 14 -4.97 4.86 -10.27
C LEU A 14 -5.68 5.62 -11.38
N LYS A 15 -6.92 6.04 -11.17
CA LYS A 15 -7.71 6.76 -12.18
C LYS A 15 -7.04 8.05 -12.65
N GLY A 16 -6.24 8.68 -11.80
CA GLY A 16 -5.55 9.93 -12.14
C GLY A 16 -4.16 9.76 -12.71
N LEU A 17 -3.72 8.52 -12.97
CA LEU A 17 -2.36 8.23 -13.38
C LEU A 17 -2.31 7.75 -14.83
N GLN A 18 -1.10 7.92 -15.43
CA GLN A 18 -0.84 7.34 -16.75
C GLN A 18 -0.97 5.82 -16.67
N PRO A 19 -1.47 5.16 -17.74
CA PRO A 19 -1.71 3.72 -17.72
C PRO A 19 -0.51 2.87 -17.35
N LYS A 20 0.68 3.25 -17.81
CA LYS A 20 1.91 2.52 -17.51
C LYS A 20 2.21 2.53 -16.00
N ILE A 21 2.08 3.71 -15.40
CA ILE A 21 2.33 3.89 -13.97
C ILE A 21 1.24 3.15 -13.15
N ALA A 22 -0.01 3.29 -13.58
CA ALA A 22 -1.12 2.60 -12.93
C ALA A 22 -0.92 1.09 -12.95
N ALA A 23 -0.48 0.54 -14.08
CA ALA A 23 -0.22 -0.90 -14.21
C ALA A 23 0.90 -1.36 -13.28
N GLN A 24 1.95 -0.57 -13.12
CA GLN A 24 3.06 -0.90 -12.21
C GLN A 24 2.59 -0.96 -10.75
N ILE A 25 1.78 0.01 -10.33
CA ILE A 25 1.25 0.04 -8.97
C ILE A 25 0.31 -1.14 -8.75
N ALA A 26 -0.58 -1.41 -9.69
CA ALA A 26 -1.50 -2.54 -9.60
C ALA A 26 -0.76 -3.87 -9.47
N LYS A 27 0.30 -4.04 -10.26
CA LYS A 27 1.13 -5.25 -10.21
C LYS A 27 1.78 -5.40 -8.84
N LYS A 28 2.28 -4.31 -8.27
CA LYS A 28 2.90 -4.35 -6.95
C LYS A 28 1.89 -4.71 -5.86
N VAL A 29 0.69 -4.13 -5.92
CA VAL A 29 -0.39 -4.45 -4.98
C VAL A 29 -0.77 -5.93 -5.07
N LEU A 30 -0.95 -6.44 -6.28
CA LEU A 30 -1.31 -7.85 -6.46
C LEU A 30 -0.22 -8.79 -5.96
N ALA A 31 1.04 -8.40 -6.08
CA ALA A 31 2.16 -9.20 -5.57
C ALA A 31 2.11 -9.36 -4.06
N LEU A 32 1.54 -8.39 -3.33
CA LEU A 32 1.39 -8.48 -1.87
C LEU A 32 0.45 -9.61 -1.45
N ASN A 33 -0.46 -10.01 -2.34
CA ASN A 33 -1.35 -11.13 -2.08
C ASN A 33 -0.58 -12.46 -1.97
N VAL A 34 0.48 -12.60 -2.76
CA VAL A 34 1.32 -13.80 -2.77
C VAL A 34 2.39 -13.72 -1.68
N GLU A 35 2.99 -12.55 -1.52
CA GLU A 35 4.06 -12.32 -0.54
C GLU A 35 3.76 -11.04 0.23
N PRO A 36 3.06 -11.14 1.38
CA PRO A 36 2.63 -9.96 2.13
C PRO A 36 3.77 -9.12 2.70
N LEU A 37 4.93 -9.73 2.97
CA LEU A 37 6.10 -9.01 3.47
C LEU A 37 7.26 -9.21 2.51
N PRO A 38 7.23 -8.58 1.32
CA PRO A 38 8.30 -8.74 0.37
C PRO A 38 9.60 -8.13 0.90
N HIS A 39 10.72 -8.52 0.31
CA HIS A 39 12.04 -8.11 0.73
C HIS A 39 12.17 -6.59 0.84
N ASP A 40 11.52 -5.85 -0.03
CA ASP A 40 11.58 -4.39 -0.07
C ASP A 40 10.51 -3.70 0.79
N SER A 41 9.73 -4.45 1.57
CA SER A 41 8.78 -3.85 2.49
C SER A 41 9.47 -3.35 3.74
N LYS A 42 8.89 -2.31 4.36
CA LYS A 42 9.39 -1.75 5.61
C LYS A 42 8.22 -1.53 6.55
N GLN A 43 8.44 -1.84 7.83
CA GLN A 43 7.44 -1.58 8.85
C GLN A 43 7.36 -0.07 9.13
N LEU A 44 6.14 0.44 9.28
CA LEU A 44 5.95 1.84 9.64
C LEU A 44 6.24 2.06 11.12
N LYS A 45 7.13 2.99 11.40
CA LYS A 45 7.47 3.34 12.78
C LYS A 45 6.26 4.00 13.45
N GLY A 46 5.89 3.47 14.62
CA GLY A 46 4.75 4.01 15.37
C GLY A 46 3.39 3.45 14.98
N TYR A 47 3.34 2.57 13.98
CA TYR A 47 2.09 1.96 13.51
C TYR A 47 2.28 0.46 13.38
N PRO A 48 2.14 -0.31 14.49
CA PRO A 48 2.32 -1.76 14.45
C PRO A 48 1.36 -2.43 13.46
N GLY A 49 1.88 -3.36 12.68
CA GLY A 49 1.07 -4.08 11.69
C GLY A 49 0.94 -3.36 10.35
N PHE A 50 1.48 -2.14 10.24
CA PHE A 50 1.45 -1.37 9.00
C PHE A 50 2.82 -1.38 8.35
N TYR A 51 2.81 -1.51 7.03
CA TYR A 51 4.03 -1.63 6.21
C TYR A 51 3.92 -0.73 4.99
N LEU A 52 5.06 -0.48 4.37
CA LEU A 52 5.10 0.25 3.11
C LEU A 52 5.98 -0.49 2.10
N VAL A 53 5.61 -0.35 0.84
CA VAL A 53 6.47 -0.72 -0.29
C VAL A 53 6.44 0.41 -1.30
N ASN A 54 7.49 0.50 -2.10
CA ASN A 54 7.58 1.50 -3.16
C ASN A 54 7.29 0.88 -4.51
N SER A 55 6.66 1.66 -5.39
CA SER A 55 6.49 1.33 -6.79
C SER A 55 6.89 2.55 -7.59
N GLY A 56 8.15 2.58 -8.07
CA GLY A 56 8.71 3.75 -8.73
C GLY A 56 8.71 4.94 -7.78
N GLU A 57 8.05 6.02 -8.17
CA GLU A 57 7.95 7.24 -7.37
C GLU A 57 6.79 7.21 -6.37
N TYR A 58 6.05 6.12 -6.33
CA TYR A 58 4.87 5.99 -5.48
C TYR A 58 5.13 5.07 -4.32
N ARG A 59 4.36 5.27 -3.25
CA ARG A 59 4.44 4.50 -2.01
C ARG A 59 3.08 3.91 -1.72
N ILE A 60 3.08 2.62 -1.37
CA ILE A 60 1.87 1.88 -1.00
C ILE A 60 1.96 1.57 0.47
N ILE A 61 0.98 2.02 1.25
CA ILE A 61 0.89 1.72 2.68
C ILE A 61 -0.23 0.72 2.88
N TYR A 62 0.07 -0.35 3.58
CA TYR A 62 -0.88 -1.43 3.80
C TYR A 62 -0.74 -2.01 5.20
N ARG A 63 -1.81 -2.63 5.64
CA ARG A 63 -1.83 -3.37 6.90
C ARG A 63 -1.82 -4.85 6.59
N PHE A 64 -0.96 -5.60 7.27
CA PHE A 64 -0.93 -7.04 7.16
C PHE A 64 -1.34 -7.66 8.48
N GLN A 65 -2.37 -8.51 8.44
CA GLN A 65 -2.88 -9.24 9.59
C GLN A 65 -2.66 -10.74 9.34
N PRO A 66 -1.54 -11.30 9.86
CA PRO A 66 -1.20 -12.70 9.58
C PRO A 66 -2.24 -13.68 10.09
N ASP A 67 -2.87 -13.38 11.23
CA ASP A 67 -3.89 -14.26 11.81
C ASP A 67 -5.11 -14.43 10.89
N GLU A 68 -5.41 -13.41 10.10
CA GLU A 68 -6.53 -13.44 9.17
C GLU A 68 -6.07 -13.67 7.73
N ASP A 69 -4.77 -13.79 7.52
CA ASP A 69 -4.17 -13.90 6.20
C ASP A 69 -4.69 -12.78 5.29
N LEU A 70 -4.63 -11.56 5.78
CA LEU A 70 -5.26 -10.40 5.15
C LEU A 70 -4.23 -9.29 4.93
N VAL A 71 -4.18 -8.80 3.70
CA VAL A 71 -3.47 -7.58 3.31
C VAL A 71 -4.51 -6.52 2.96
N GLU A 72 -4.47 -5.39 3.63
CA GLU A 72 -5.38 -4.28 3.37
C GLU A 72 -4.58 -3.06 2.95
N VAL A 73 -4.75 -2.61 1.71
CA VAL A 73 -4.12 -1.37 1.25
C VAL A 73 -4.92 -0.20 1.81
N VAL A 74 -4.25 0.67 2.56
CA VAL A 74 -4.92 1.80 3.21
C VAL A 74 -4.64 3.12 2.52
N LEU A 75 -3.52 3.23 1.81
CA LEU A 75 -3.15 4.51 1.21
C LEU A 75 -2.11 4.31 0.11
N VAL A 76 -2.21 5.10 -0.95
CA VAL A 76 -1.22 5.17 -2.02
C VAL A 76 -0.89 6.66 -2.24
N GLY A 77 0.38 7.00 -2.36
CA GLY A 77 0.81 8.37 -2.59
C GLY A 77 2.22 8.44 -3.11
N LYS A 78 2.70 9.66 -3.36
CA LYS A 78 4.07 9.87 -3.84
C LYS A 78 5.07 9.65 -2.70
N ARG A 79 6.18 8.97 -3.02
CA ARG A 79 7.17 8.60 -1.99
C ARG A 79 7.92 9.78 -1.40
N ASN A 80 8.05 10.88 -2.12
CA ASN A 80 8.78 12.07 -1.67
C ASN A 80 7.87 13.12 -1.01
N ASP A 81 6.62 12.75 -0.74
CA ASP A 81 5.61 13.66 -0.21
C ASP A 81 5.23 13.22 1.19
N ASP A 82 5.48 14.09 2.18
CA ASP A 82 5.09 13.82 3.57
C ASP A 82 3.59 13.78 3.76
N GLU A 83 2.83 14.26 2.77
CA GLU A 83 1.38 14.28 2.82
C GLU A 83 0.79 12.87 3.04
N VAL A 84 1.43 11.84 2.50
CA VAL A 84 0.97 10.47 2.66
C VAL A 84 0.95 10.07 4.14
N TYR A 85 1.96 10.50 4.91
CA TYR A 85 2.03 10.21 6.34
C TYR A 85 1.01 11.01 7.13
N GLN A 86 0.77 12.25 6.73
CA GLN A 86 -0.25 13.09 7.37
C GLN A 86 -1.65 12.50 7.13
N GLN A 87 -1.90 12.03 5.92
CA GLN A 87 -3.17 11.39 5.59
C GLN A 87 -3.35 10.10 6.40
N LEU A 88 -2.30 9.30 6.53
CA LEU A 88 -2.35 8.08 7.33
C LEU A 88 -2.68 8.39 8.79
N LYS A 89 -2.03 9.41 9.34
CA LYS A 89 -2.28 9.83 10.72
C LYS A 89 -3.74 10.22 10.91
N GLN A 90 -4.32 10.95 9.97
CA GLN A 90 -5.72 11.35 10.04
C GLN A 90 -6.66 10.14 9.96
N LEU A 91 -6.31 9.14 9.15
CA LEU A 91 -7.12 7.94 9.01
C LEU A 91 -7.10 7.08 10.26
N LEU A 92 -5.99 7.03 10.98
CA LEU A 92 -5.80 6.15 12.13
C LEU A 92 -6.07 6.82 13.47
N ASP A 93 -6.07 8.14 13.51
CA ASP A 93 -6.42 8.91 14.70
C ASP A 93 -7.93 9.30 14.67
#